data_d55bcd77fabdcbce5622fcdf2bf11b85
#
_entry.id   d55bcd77fabdcbce5622fcdf2bf11b85
#
_cell.length_a   1.000
_cell.length_b   1.000
_cell.length_c   1.000
_cell.angle_alpha   90.00
_cell.angle_beta   90.00
_cell.angle_gamma   90.00
#
_symmetry.space_group_name_H-M   'P 1'
#
loop_
_entity.id
_entity.type
_entity.pdbx_description
1 polymer ?
#
loop_
_entity_poly.entity_id
_entity_poly.type
_entity_poly.pdbx_seq_one_letter_code
_entity_poly.pdbx_strand_id
1 'polypeptide(L)'
;MKNSIISAFLFISQLLSANLYAQKYQSDNGDGTYTNPVIAADFPDPDVILVDDTYYMVTTTMFIFPGVTILKSNDLVNWEYCSNAVQRFDFSTCYNLDGCSRYGHGQWATSLKYNNGKFYLLFITLNEGGFLCSAAKPEGPWEIKKLPKGYYDPGLFFDENGRIYVAHGYSEIYMTELDKNFAPLTKDSLIITGDIRKGLEGTHVYKINGYYYLYCTYGGLDGIQVAFRSKKIYGPYDEKVVISEKTHGTNFGIHQGALIKTQTGEWWTMLFVDNGPFGRFPSLQPVTWEEGWPMVGVNGKAVVNYKKPNVGKNYPVKILPASDEFDSKNLGVQWGWNHNPDSTKWSLIEKSGYLRLKTVKVVDSLPEALNTLTQRMFAYYSDSLASVASTKMDFGNIKEGDIAGLAVFQDPYAFIGVKKINGMFYLIMVNNGKTIDSTAINGSTIYLRANAIFGSGAAHYFDGMAIPGTGTAWFSYSLDNRLFVKIGNELKMSFNLKIFTGNKFCLFNYSTKTLGGYVDFDWVRMKLNK
;
A
#
# COMPACT_ATOMS: atom_id res chain seq x y z
N MET A 1 -16.54 71.55 -31.73
CA MET A 1 -16.00 71.07 -30.41
C MET A 1 -16.78 69.86 -29.98
N LYS A 2 -16.28 68.69 -30.23
CA LYS A 2 -16.80 67.43 -29.68
C LYS A 2 -15.61 66.60 -29.20
N ASN A 3 -15.49 66.50 -27.90
CA ASN A 3 -14.51 65.71 -27.24
C ASN A 3 -14.88 64.20 -27.35
N SER A 4 -14.10 63.44 -28.03
CA SER A 4 -14.21 61.97 -28.03
C SER A 4 -13.32 61.44 -26.95
N ILE A 5 -13.91 60.87 -25.90
CA ILE A 5 -13.25 60.13 -24.84
C ILE A 5 -13.08 58.71 -25.37
N ILE A 6 -11.83 58.29 -25.62
CA ILE A 6 -11.48 56.93 -25.95
C ILE A 6 -11.32 56.20 -24.61
N SER A 7 -12.29 55.37 -24.26
CA SER A 7 -12.20 54.45 -23.14
C SER A 7 -11.36 53.26 -23.57
N ALA A 8 -10.15 53.20 -23.06
CA ALA A 8 -9.30 52.00 -23.15
C ALA A 8 -9.85 50.93 -22.20
N PHE A 9 -10.52 49.92 -22.73
CA PHE A 9 -10.82 48.70 -22.03
C PHE A 9 -9.52 47.90 -21.89
N LEU A 10 -8.89 47.98 -20.71
CA LEU A 10 -7.88 46.99 -20.28
C LEU A 10 -8.61 45.66 -20.06
N PHE A 11 -8.52 44.77 -21.01
CA PHE A 11 -8.77 43.34 -20.79
C PHE A 11 -7.68 42.81 -19.90
N ILE A 12 -7.90 42.83 -18.59
CA ILE A 12 -7.16 41.98 -17.67
C ILE A 12 -7.65 40.56 -17.93
N SER A 13 -6.96 39.84 -18.82
CA SER A 13 -7.06 38.40 -18.90
C SER A 13 -6.48 37.85 -17.59
N GLN A 14 -7.33 37.68 -16.59
CA GLN A 14 -7.04 36.75 -15.53
C GLN A 14 -6.86 35.38 -16.20
N LEU A 15 -5.61 35.02 -16.42
CA LEU A 15 -5.20 33.62 -16.54
C LEU A 15 -5.63 32.95 -15.22
N LEU A 16 -6.87 32.49 -15.18
CA LEU A 16 -7.28 31.40 -14.35
C LEU A 16 -6.41 30.23 -14.79
N SER A 17 -5.23 30.12 -14.18
CA SER A 17 -4.55 28.86 -14.06
C SER A 17 -5.56 27.98 -13.34
N ALA A 18 -6.38 27.26 -14.10
CA ALA A 18 -7.11 26.13 -13.61
C ALA A 18 -6.04 25.18 -13.09
N ASN A 19 -5.69 25.30 -11.81
CA ASN A 19 -5.11 24.23 -11.07
C ASN A 19 -6.11 23.08 -11.21
N LEU A 20 -5.90 22.26 -12.22
CA LEU A 20 -6.51 20.94 -12.36
C LEU A 20 -5.97 20.11 -11.19
N TYR A 21 -6.46 20.42 -9.99
CA TYR A 21 -6.28 19.54 -8.85
C TYR A 21 -6.84 18.20 -9.30
N ALA A 22 -5.96 17.22 -9.42
CA ALA A 22 -6.36 15.83 -9.50
C ALA A 22 -7.36 15.62 -8.36
N GLN A 23 -8.57 15.19 -8.67
CA GLN A 23 -9.59 14.98 -7.66
C GLN A 23 -9.10 13.82 -6.80
N LYS A 24 -8.78 14.14 -5.55
CA LYS A 24 -8.21 13.22 -4.59
C LYS A 24 -9.36 12.39 -4.02
N TYR A 25 -9.15 11.07 -3.85
CA TYR A 25 -10.07 10.27 -3.06
C TYR A 25 -10.10 10.84 -1.64
N GLN A 26 -11.28 11.14 -1.16
CA GLN A 26 -11.52 11.69 0.16
C GLN A 26 -12.63 10.90 0.84
N SER A 27 -12.27 10.25 1.93
CA SER A 27 -13.20 9.50 2.75
C SER A 27 -14.08 10.42 3.62
N ASP A 28 -13.53 11.53 4.11
CA ASP A 28 -14.24 12.52 4.90
C ASP A 28 -15.22 13.29 4.04
N ASN A 29 -16.52 13.22 4.34
CA ASN A 29 -17.59 13.86 3.57
C ASN A 29 -17.73 15.37 3.90
N GLY A 30 -17.04 15.88 4.95
CA GLY A 30 -17.06 17.27 5.37
C GLY A 30 -18.30 17.68 6.20
N ASP A 31 -19.23 16.78 6.42
CA ASP A 31 -20.49 16.98 7.15
C ASP A 31 -20.54 16.25 8.51
N GLY A 32 -19.40 15.76 9.00
CA GLY A 32 -19.30 14.93 10.20
C GLY A 32 -19.47 13.44 9.95
N THR A 33 -19.59 13.03 8.70
CA THR A 33 -19.64 11.63 8.27
C THR A 33 -18.42 11.26 7.43
N TYR A 34 -18.22 9.96 7.23
CA TYR A 34 -17.19 9.43 6.33
C TYR A 34 -17.75 8.29 5.48
N THR A 35 -17.05 8.00 4.38
CA THR A 35 -17.34 6.89 3.47
C THR A 35 -16.18 5.90 3.44
N ASN A 36 -16.45 4.62 3.64
CA ASN A 36 -15.46 3.54 3.47
C ASN A 36 -15.22 3.22 1.98
N PRO A 37 -14.00 2.78 1.64
CA PRO A 37 -12.83 2.61 2.51
C PRO A 37 -12.25 3.95 2.96
N VAL A 38 -11.62 4.01 4.14
CA VAL A 38 -10.99 5.26 4.59
C VAL A 38 -9.75 5.61 3.76
N ILE A 39 -9.13 4.61 3.12
CA ILE A 39 -8.06 4.78 2.13
C ILE A 39 -8.36 3.84 0.95
N ALA A 40 -8.61 4.40 -0.23
CA ALA A 40 -8.89 3.63 -1.43
C ALA A 40 -7.61 3.25 -2.18
N ALA A 41 -6.72 2.52 -1.52
CA ALA A 41 -5.46 2.00 -2.05
C ALA A 41 -4.99 0.80 -1.22
N ASP A 42 -4.00 0.06 -1.74
CA ASP A 42 -3.43 -1.14 -1.13
C ASP A 42 -2.61 -0.80 0.15
N PHE A 43 -3.26 -0.87 1.30
CA PHE A 43 -2.68 -0.76 2.64
C PHE A 43 -3.13 -1.95 3.49
N PRO A 44 -2.59 -3.15 3.22
CA PRO A 44 -3.04 -4.39 3.84
C PRO A 44 -2.60 -4.54 5.29
N ASP A 45 -3.27 -5.42 6.02
CA ASP A 45 -2.91 -5.90 7.36
C ASP A 45 -2.74 -4.76 8.38
N PRO A 46 -3.72 -3.84 8.53
CA PRO A 46 -3.55 -2.65 9.35
C PRO A 46 -3.49 -3.00 10.84
N ASP A 47 -2.37 -2.71 11.52
CA ASP A 47 -2.33 -2.62 12.98
C ASP A 47 -2.30 -1.15 13.40
N VAL A 48 -3.19 -0.76 14.30
CA VAL A 48 -3.42 0.64 14.70
C VAL A 48 -3.31 0.78 16.21
N ILE A 49 -2.57 1.79 16.65
CA ILE A 49 -2.49 2.18 18.07
C ILE A 49 -2.75 3.67 18.24
N LEU A 50 -3.23 4.05 19.41
CA LEU A 50 -3.32 5.44 19.86
C LEU A 50 -2.14 5.74 20.78
N VAL A 51 -1.39 6.80 20.48
CA VAL A 51 -0.36 7.35 21.37
C VAL A 51 -0.63 8.84 21.52
N ASP A 52 -0.87 9.27 22.73
CA ASP A 52 -1.36 10.61 23.03
C ASP A 52 -2.66 10.94 22.23
N ASP A 53 -2.65 11.96 21.37
CA ASP A 53 -3.78 12.37 20.51
C ASP A 53 -3.64 11.87 19.06
N THR A 54 -2.72 10.95 18.76
CA THR A 54 -2.40 10.52 17.39
C THR A 54 -2.52 9.01 17.24
N TYR A 55 -3.28 8.60 16.24
CA TYR A 55 -3.34 7.21 15.79
C TYR A 55 -2.22 6.94 14.81
N TYR A 56 -1.53 5.82 14.99
CA TYR A 56 -0.51 5.33 14.08
C TYR A 56 -0.96 3.99 13.53
N MET A 57 -0.82 3.82 12.22
CA MET A 57 -1.16 2.60 11.50
C MET A 57 0.06 2.10 10.74
N VAL A 58 0.43 0.85 10.94
CA VAL A 58 1.41 0.15 10.11
C VAL A 58 0.69 -0.71 9.08
N THR A 59 1.34 -0.97 7.95
CA THR A 59 0.81 -1.79 6.86
C THR A 59 1.92 -2.62 6.19
N THR A 60 1.51 -3.71 5.56
CA THR A 60 2.41 -4.60 4.81
C THR A 60 2.87 -3.94 3.51
N THR A 61 4.16 -4.06 3.20
CA THR A 61 4.78 -3.55 1.97
C THR A 61 5.52 -4.60 1.16
N MET A 62 5.60 -5.81 1.67
CA MET A 62 6.29 -6.96 1.05
C MET A 62 7.75 -6.64 0.70
N PHE A 63 8.11 -6.77 -0.56
CA PHE A 63 9.44 -6.56 -1.11
C PHE A 63 9.72 -5.11 -1.54
N ILE A 64 8.79 -4.19 -1.27
CA ILE A 64 8.91 -2.77 -1.67
C ILE A 64 9.62 -1.98 -0.56
N PHE A 65 10.70 -1.28 -0.92
CA PHE A 65 11.51 -0.47 0.01
C PHE A 65 11.71 0.96 -0.51
N PRO A 66 11.74 1.99 0.39
CA PRO A 66 11.50 1.90 1.83
C PRO A 66 10.18 1.24 2.15
N GLY A 67 10.13 0.43 3.22
CA GLY A 67 8.98 -0.40 3.58
C GLY A 67 8.64 -0.34 5.06
N VAL A 68 7.65 -1.14 5.44
CA VAL A 68 6.97 -1.07 6.74
C VAL A 68 6.42 0.33 6.91
N THR A 69 5.50 0.69 6.01
CA THR A 69 4.92 2.03 5.95
C THR A 69 4.07 2.32 7.18
N ILE A 70 4.33 3.48 7.80
CA ILE A 70 3.57 4.00 8.93
C ILE A 70 2.78 5.21 8.47
N LEU A 71 1.49 5.19 8.74
CA LEU A 71 0.57 6.31 8.58
C LEU A 71 0.20 6.88 9.94
N LYS A 72 -0.24 8.13 9.99
CA LYS A 72 -0.79 8.77 11.19
C LYS A 72 -2.09 9.49 10.90
N SER A 73 -2.95 9.56 11.90
CA SER A 73 -4.24 10.26 11.86
C SER A 73 -4.58 10.80 13.25
N ASN A 74 -5.37 11.87 13.31
CA ASN A 74 -5.91 12.34 14.57
C ASN A 74 -7.40 11.97 14.75
N ASP A 75 -8.04 11.39 13.73
CA ASP A 75 -9.47 11.10 13.75
C ASP A 75 -9.87 9.75 13.12
N LEU A 76 -8.90 8.89 12.77
CA LEU A 76 -9.06 7.59 12.12
C LEU A 76 -9.60 7.64 10.67
N VAL A 77 -10.01 8.80 10.19
CA VAL A 77 -10.58 9.00 8.85
C VAL A 77 -9.58 9.69 7.92
N ASN A 78 -8.93 10.74 8.42
CA ASN A 78 -7.98 11.56 7.68
C ASN A 78 -6.55 11.10 7.96
N TRP A 79 -5.96 10.36 7.03
CA TRP A 79 -4.63 9.77 7.17
C TRP A 79 -3.57 10.54 6.40
N GLU A 80 -2.35 10.56 6.92
CA GLU A 80 -1.16 11.07 6.25
C GLU A 80 0.01 10.11 6.43
N TYR A 81 0.96 10.09 5.48
CA TYR A 81 2.20 9.33 5.65
C TYR A 81 3.00 9.90 6.82
N CYS A 82 3.49 9.02 7.68
CA CYS A 82 4.40 9.37 8.77
C CYS A 82 5.85 9.03 8.37
N SER A 83 6.10 7.75 8.09
CA SER A 83 7.44 7.26 7.75
C SER A 83 7.38 5.86 7.09
N ASN A 84 8.55 5.39 6.68
CA ASN A 84 8.80 3.99 6.37
C ASN A 84 9.91 3.51 7.33
N ALA A 85 9.63 2.48 8.14
CA ALA A 85 10.55 2.06 9.20
C ALA A 85 11.83 1.41 8.67
N VAL A 86 11.78 0.76 7.51
CA VAL A 86 12.90 0.03 6.90
C VAL A 86 13.27 0.68 5.57
N GLN A 87 14.43 1.32 5.53
CA GLN A 87 14.90 2.03 4.33
C GLN A 87 15.44 1.07 3.27
N ARG A 88 16.15 0.03 3.69
CA ARG A 88 16.70 -1.05 2.88
C ARG A 88 16.65 -2.34 3.68
N PHE A 89 16.56 -3.46 2.98
CA PHE A 89 16.55 -4.77 3.62
C PHE A 89 17.75 -5.59 3.17
N ASP A 90 18.86 -5.47 3.92
CA ASP A 90 20.16 -6.04 3.54
C ASP A 90 20.43 -7.42 4.19
N PHE A 91 19.37 -8.16 4.53
CA PHE A 91 19.47 -9.50 5.12
C PHE A 91 19.54 -10.63 4.08
N SER A 92 19.43 -10.29 2.80
CA SER A 92 19.63 -11.22 1.67
C SER A 92 19.91 -10.45 0.39
N THR A 93 20.83 -10.97 -0.46
CA THR A 93 21.14 -10.39 -1.78
C THR A 93 19.96 -10.50 -2.76
N CYS A 94 18.98 -11.36 -2.47
CA CYS A 94 17.74 -11.44 -3.27
C CYS A 94 16.93 -10.15 -3.23
N TYR A 95 17.08 -9.32 -2.20
CA TYR A 95 16.49 -7.98 -2.18
C TYR A 95 17.20 -6.97 -3.10
N ASN A 96 18.35 -7.34 -3.66
CA ASN A 96 19.05 -6.59 -4.72
C ASN A 96 18.81 -7.21 -6.11
N LEU A 97 17.89 -8.17 -6.22
CA LEU A 97 17.63 -8.96 -7.44
C LEU A 97 18.88 -9.65 -7.99
N ASP A 98 19.81 -10.08 -7.13
CA ASP A 98 21.06 -10.74 -7.52
C ASP A 98 20.86 -12.26 -7.66
N GLY A 99 20.44 -12.69 -8.86
CA GLY A 99 20.18 -14.09 -9.19
C GLY A 99 18.94 -14.69 -8.54
N CYS A 100 18.23 -13.92 -7.73
CA CYS A 100 17.00 -14.32 -7.04
C CYS A 100 16.16 -13.08 -6.71
N SER A 101 14.91 -13.29 -6.26
CA SER A 101 13.99 -12.23 -5.84
C SER A 101 13.27 -12.58 -4.52
N ARG A 102 12.56 -11.60 -3.98
CA ARG A 102 11.70 -11.76 -2.79
C ARG A 102 10.26 -11.34 -3.06
N TYR A 103 9.82 -11.48 -4.31
CA TYR A 103 8.41 -11.31 -4.64
C TYR A 103 7.53 -12.19 -3.75
N GLY A 104 6.50 -11.60 -3.12
CA GLY A 104 5.61 -12.29 -2.19
C GLY A 104 6.26 -12.79 -0.89
N HIS A 105 7.54 -12.58 -0.67
CA HIS A 105 8.32 -13.13 0.44
C HIS A 105 8.96 -12.08 1.36
N GLY A 106 8.73 -10.80 1.12
CA GLY A 106 9.25 -9.69 1.90
C GLY A 106 8.60 -9.53 3.28
N GLN A 107 8.38 -8.30 3.71
CA GLN A 107 7.73 -7.98 4.98
C GLN A 107 6.23 -8.30 4.93
N TRP A 108 5.80 -9.19 5.81
CA TRP A 108 4.42 -9.62 6.00
C TRP A 108 3.75 -8.81 7.12
N ALA A 109 2.53 -9.20 7.54
CA ALA A 109 1.78 -8.49 8.56
C ALA A 109 2.64 -8.13 9.78
N THR A 110 2.48 -6.89 10.27
CA THR A 110 3.33 -6.30 11.29
C THR A 110 2.50 -5.92 12.50
N SER A 111 2.93 -6.35 13.69
CA SER A 111 2.39 -5.84 14.94
C SER A 111 3.04 -4.52 15.31
N LEU A 112 2.24 -3.49 15.60
CA LEU A 112 2.66 -2.18 16.07
C LEU A 112 2.28 -2.01 17.54
N LYS A 113 3.26 -1.68 18.39
CA LYS A 113 3.02 -1.40 19.82
C LYS A 113 3.81 -0.18 20.27
N TYR A 114 3.31 0.46 21.31
CA TYR A 114 4.03 1.52 22.03
C TYR A 114 4.13 1.11 23.50
N ASN A 115 5.33 1.08 24.03
CA ASN A 115 5.58 0.72 25.41
C ASN A 115 6.79 1.46 25.98
N ASN A 116 6.67 2.02 27.17
CA ASN A 116 7.76 2.73 27.87
C ASN A 116 8.51 3.75 26.99
N GLY A 117 7.76 4.61 26.26
CA GLY A 117 8.35 5.69 25.45
C GLY A 117 8.94 5.23 24.11
N LYS A 118 8.72 3.98 23.68
CA LYS A 118 9.21 3.44 22.41
C LYS A 118 8.13 2.79 21.59
N PHE A 119 8.21 2.95 20.29
CA PHE A 119 7.47 2.20 19.28
C PHE A 119 8.21 0.90 18.95
N TYR A 120 7.46 -0.16 18.74
CA TYR A 120 7.93 -1.48 18.36
C TYR A 120 7.13 -2.00 17.18
N LEU A 121 7.84 -2.54 16.18
CA LEU A 121 7.27 -3.21 15.02
C LEU A 121 7.84 -4.63 14.96
N LEU A 122 6.98 -5.62 15.06
CA LEU A 122 7.36 -7.02 14.97
C LEU A 122 6.75 -7.62 13.70
N PHE A 123 7.58 -8.17 12.83
CA PHE A 123 7.15 -8.79 11.57
C PHE A 123 8.02 -9.99 11.19
N ILE A 124 7.57 -10.70 10.19
CA ILE A 124 8.27 -11.83 9.59
C ILE A 124 8.52 -11.57 8.10
N THR A 125 9.63 -12.12 7.59
CA THR A 125 9.79 -12.46 6.17
C THR A 125 9.85 -13.97 6.04
N LEU A 126 9.30 -14.53 4.96
CA LEU A 126 9.18 -15.99 4.85
C LEU A 126 10.52 -16.72 4.71
N ASN A 127 11.58 -16.03 4.26
CA ASN A 127 12.88 -16.62 4.04
C ASN A 127 13.90 -16.27 5.13
N GLU A 128 13.90 -15.04 5.62
CA GLU A 128 14.93 -14.55 6.54
C GLU A 128 14.51 -14.66 8.01
N GLY A 129 13.22 -14.88 8.30
CA GLY A 129 12.67 -15.08 9.65
C GLY A 129 12.10 -13.82 10.28
N GLY A 130 12.17 -13.70 11.61
CA GLY A 130 11.57 -12.62 12.39
C GLY A 130 12.45 -11.39 12.54
N PHE A 131 11.80 -10.22 12.60
CA PHE A 131 12.46 -8.92 12.77
C PHE A 131 11.69 -8.05 13.74
N LEU A 132 12.45 -7.30 14.55
CA LEU A 132 11.94 -6.28 15.42
C LEU A 132 12.55 -4.94 15.01
N CYS A 133 11.70 -3.96 14.72
CA CYS A 133 12.14 -2.56 14.64
C CYS A 133 11.73 -1.82 15.91
N SER A 134 12.57 -0.88 16.37
CA SER A 134 12.23 0.00 17.48
C SER A 134 12.71 1.42 17.25
N ALA A 135 11.93 2.40 17.76
CA ALA A 135 12.25 3.81 17.68
C ALA A 135 11.61 4.59 18.84
N ALA A 136 12.22 5.70 19.24
CA ALA A 136 11.63 6.61 20.23
C ALA A 136 10.51 7.48 19.61
N LYS A 137 10.56 7.69 18.29
CA LYS A 137 9.58 8.47 17.53
C LYS A 137 9.11 7.70 16.31
N PRO A 138 7.86 7.86 15.87
CA PRO A 138 7.33 7.14 14.72
C PRO A 138 8.00 7.54 13.39
N GLU A 139 8.59 8.74 13.32
CA GLU A 139 9.41 9.16 12.19
C GLU A 139 10.80 8.49 12.17
N GLY A 140 11.21 7.85 13.25
CA GLY A 140 12.52 7.22 13.42
C GLY A 140 13.55 8.12 14.10
N PRO A 141 14.85 7.83 13.99
CA PRO A 141 15.39 6.68 13.25
C PRO A 141 14.97 5.34 13.85
N TRP A 142 14.72 4.36 12.99
CA TRP A 142 14.34 3.00 13.38
C TRP A 142 15.57 2.09 13.41
N GLU A 143 15.71 1.36 14.51
CA GLU A 143 16.68 0.28 14.63
C GLU A 143 16.02 -1.03 14.25
N ILE A 144 16.62 -1.80 13.34
CA ILE A 144 16.15 -3.13 12.95
C ILE A 144 17.04 -4.21 13.55
N LYS A 145 16.42 -5.22 14.16
CA LYS A 145 17.10 -6.40 14.74
C LYS A 145 16.46 -7.67 14.19
N LYS A 146 17.30 -8.59 13.67
CA LYS A 146 16.87 -9.95 13.37
C LYS A 146 16.68 -10.74 14.67
N LEU A 147 15.55 -11.43 14.78
CA LEU A 147 15.22 -12.25 15.92
C LEU A 147 15.68 -13.72 15.72
N PRO A 148 15.88 -14.48 16.80
CA PRO A 148 16.27 -15.90 16.71
C PRO A 148 15.15 -16.77 16.13
N LYS A 149 13.89 -16.28 16.14
CA LYS A 149 12.71 -16.97 15.63
C LYS A 149 11.79 -16.01 14.88
N GLY A 150 11.14 -16.49 13.81
CA GLY A 150 10.04 -15.82 13.13
C GLY A 150 8.70 -16.17 13.77
N TYR A 151 7.77 -15.21 13.76
CA TYR A 151 6.41 -15.35 14.27
C TYR A 151 5.45 -14.95 13.16
N TYR A 152 4.68 -15.90 12.63
CA TYR A 152 3.74 -15.65 11.54
C TYR A 152 2.55 -14.84 12.07
N ASP A 153 2.21 -13.76 11.40
CA ASP A 153 1.14 -12.81 11.75
C ASP A 153 1.15 -12.45 13.25
N PRO A 154 2.26 -11.84 13.72
CA PRO A 154 2.52 -11.72 15.14
C PRO A 154 1.61 -10.70 15.82
N GLY A 155 1.05 -11.07 16.97
CA GLY A 155 0.41 -10.17 17.93
C GLY A 155 1.32 -9.92 19.13
N LEU A 156 2.23 -8.92 19.04
CA LEU A 156 3.10 -8.53 20.16
C LEU A 156 2.25 -7.94 21.29
N PHE A 157 2.52 -8.31 22.54
CA PHE A 157 1.77 -7.85 23.68
C PHE A 157 2.68 -7.61 24.89
N PHE A 158 2.58 -6.42 25.47
CA PHE A 158 3.21 -6.05 26.75
C PHE A 158 2.14 -6.10 27.83
N ASP A 159 2.24 -7.08 28.75
CA ASP A 159 1.28 -7.19 29.84
C ASP A 159 1.64 -6.22 30.97
N GLU A 160 0.64 -5.81 31.75
CA GLU A 160 0.76 -4.92 32.91
C GLU A 160 1.72 -5.46 34.01
N ASN A 161 1.94 -6.77 34.03
CA ASN A 161 2.88 -7.44 34.93
C ASN A 161 4.35 -7.35 34.46
N GLY A 162 4.61 -6.64 33.35
CA GLY A 162 5.95 -6.45 32.77
C GLY A 162 6.42 -7.59 31.88
N ARG A 163 5.61 -8.63 31.65
CA ARG A 163 5.93 -9.74 30.75
C ARG A 163 5.62 -9.35 29.30
N ILE A 164 6.36 -9.95 28.37
CA ILE A 164 6.20 -9.74 26.93
C ILE A 164 5.76 -11.05 26.30
N TYR A 165 4.72 -10.99 25.48
CA TYR A 165 4.17 -12.14 24.80
C TYR A 165 4.04 -11.88 23.30
N VAL A 166 4.04 -12.94 22.51
CA VAL A 166 3.64 -12.92 21.11
C VAL A 166 2.66 -14.05 20.84
N ALA A 167 1.47 -13.70 20.34
CA ALA A 167 0.56 -14.67 19.75
C ALA A 167 0.86 -14.76 18.25
N HIS A 168 0.91 -15.96 17.67
CA HIS A 168 1.29 -16.15 16.28
C HIS A 168 0.81 -17.49 15.74
N GLY A 169 0.74 -17.61 14.42
CA GLY A 169 0.46 -18.88 13.76
C GLY A 169 -0.55 -18.78 12.63
N TYR A 170 -0.76 -19.90 11.97
CA TYR A 170 -1.74 -20.10 10.91
C TYR A 170 -2.55 -21.38 11.20
N SER A 171 -3.85 -21.30 11.25
CA SER A 171 -4.82 -22.32 11.68
C SER A 171 -4.68 -22.74 13.15
N GLU A 172 -3.47 -22.85 13.66
CA GLU A 172 -3.14 -23.03 15.07
C GLU A 172 -2.48 -21.77 15.59
N ILE A 173 -3.01 -21.20 16.68
CA ILE A 173 -2.43 -20.02 17.32
C ILE A 173 -1.66 -20.46 18.57
N TYR A 174 -0.44 -20.00 18.61
CA TYR A 174 0.50 -20.24 19.70
C TYR A 174 0.74 -18.97 20.49
N MET A 175 1.02 -19.11 21.77
CA MET A 175 1.50 -18.05 22.65
C MET A 175 2.92 -18.36 23.10
N THR A 176 3.82 -17.40 22.91
CA THR A 176 5.22 -17.49 23.35
C THR A 176 5.53 -16.31 24.26
N GLU A 177 6.08 -16.59 25.45
CA GLU A 177 6.63 -15.55 26.33
C GLU A 177 8.05 -15.19 25.87
N LEU A 178 8.34 -13.89 25.82
CA LEU A 178 9.62 -13.35 25.36
C LEU A 178 10.38 -12.69 26.51
N ASP A 179 11.70 -12.71 26.44
CA ASP A 179 12.55 -11.92 27.32
C ASP A 179 12.60 -10.44 26.89
N LYS A 180 13.30 -9.61 27.67
CA LYS A 180 13.50 -8.19 27.38
C LYS A 180 14.25 -7.92 26.05
N ASN A 181 14.90 -8.92 25.49
CA ASN A 181 15.59 -8.84 24.19
C ASN A 181 14.75 -9.45 23.06
N PHE A 182 13.49 -9.81 23.35
CA PHE A 182 12.53 -10.44 22.44
C PHE A 182 12.96 -11.83 21.94
N ALA A 183 13.82 -12.51 22.71
CA ALA A 183 14.12 -13.93 22.52
C ALA A 183 13.06 -14.78 23.28
N PRO A 184 12.68 -15.97 22.76
CA PRO A 184 11.71 -16.82 23.44
C PRO A 184 12.24 -17.31 24.79
N LEU A 185 11.45 -17.08 25.86
CA LEU A 185 11.67 -17.62 27.19
C LEU A 185 11.03 -18.99 27.35
N THR A 186 9.94 -19.25 26.64
CA THR A 186 9.19 -20.50 26.69
C THR A 186 9.13 -21.15 25.31
N LYS A 187 8.84 -22.45 25.28
CA LYS A 187 8.38 -23.10 24.05
C LYS A 187 7.00 -22.53 23.68
N ASP A 188 6.66 -22.62 22.40
CA ASP A 188 5.34 -22.25 21.91
C ASP A 188 4.27 -23.08 22.62
N SER A 189 3.29 -22.42 23.20
CA SER A 189 2.13 -23.06 23.79
C SER A 189 0.95 -22.93 22.83
N LEU A 190 0.44 -24.03 22.32
CA LEU A 190 -0.79 -24.05 21.53
C LEU A 190 -1.95 -23.57 22.41
N ILE A 191 -2.62 -22.51 21.99
CA ILE A 191 -3.72 -21.89 22.76
C ILE A 191 -5.06 -21.97 22.03
N ILE A 192 -5.05 -22.02 20.70
CA ILE A 192 -6.26 -22.15 19.87
C ILE A 192 -5.94 -23.06 18.70
N THR A 193 -6.85 -24.01 18.44
CA THR A 193 -6.91 -24.75 17.17
C THR A 193 -8.13 -24.25 16.42
N GLY A 194 -7.90 -23.50 15.33
CA GLY A 194 -8.94 -22.99 14.44
C GLY A 194 -9.42 -24.05 13.43
N ASP A 195 -10.43 -23.68 12.64
CA ASP A 195 -10.81 -24.50 11.49
C ASP A 195 -9.72 -24.41 10.41
N ILE A 196 -8.96 -25.48 10.24
CA ILE A 196 -7.83 -25.52 9.30
C ILE A 196 -8.24 -25.23 7.86
N ARG A 197 -9.49 -25.50 7.50
CA ARG A 197 -10.03 -25.21 6.15
C ARG A 197 -10.23 -23.72 5.91
N LYS A 198 -10.29 -22.91 6.97
CA LYS A 198 -10.53 -21.47 6.91
C LYS A 198 -9.28 -20.64 7.14
N GLY A 199 -8.22 -21.21 7.73
CA GLY A 199 -6.96 -20.50 8.00
C GLY A 199 -7.11 -19.37 9.02
N LEU A 200 -7.02 -19.68 10.32
CA LEU A 200 -7.03 -18.68 11.40
C LEU A 200 -5.67 -17.99 11.48
N GLU A 201 -5.67 -16.64 11.40
CA GLU A 201 -4.45 -15.82 11.35
C GLU A 201 -4.71 -14.37 11.82
N GLY A 202 -3.76 -13.45 11.61
CA GLY A 202 -3.93 -12.02 11.84
C GLY A 202 -4.14 -11.65 13.30
N THR A 203 -3.39 -12.27 14.22
CA THR A 203 -3.67 -12.19 15.65
C THR A 203 -3.23 -10.86 16.27
N HIS A 204 -4.15 -10.16 16.92
CA HIS A 204 -3.86 -9.03 17.82
C HIS A 204 -4.25 -9.40 19.25
N VAL A 205 -3.42 -9.02 20.23
CA VAL A 205 -3.64 -9.32 21.64
C VAL A 205 -4.00 -8.06 22.42
N TYR A 206 -5.07 -8.13 23.21
CA TYR A 206 -5.54 -7.05 24.08
C TYR A 206 -5.86 -7.57 25.47
N LYS A 207 -5.75 -6.69 26.49
CA LYS A 207 -6.29 -6.92 27.83
C LYS A 207 -7.31 -5.84 28.14
N ILE A 208 -8.57 -6.23 28.26
CA ILE A 208 -9.71 -5.32 28.40
C ILE A 208 -10.62 -5.84 29.51
N ASN A 209 -10.87 -5.01 30.54
CA ASN A 209 -11.74 -5.35 31.67
C ASN A 209 -11.39 -6.69 32.33
N GLY A 210 -10.09 -6.99 32.47
CA GLY A 210 -9.60 -8.20 33.12
C GLY A 210 -9.66 -9.48 32.28
N TYR A 211 -10.01 -9.37 31.01
CA TYR A 211 -9.95 -10.46 30.03
C TYR A 211 -8.84 -10.23 29.00
N TYR A 212 -8.18 -11.28 28.59
CA TYR A 212 -7.35 -11.33 27.40
C TYR A 212 -8.23 -11.61 26.20
N TYR A 213 -8.04 -10.82 25.15
CA TYR A 213 -8.69 -11.00 23.85
C TYR A 213 -7.62 -11.28 22.79
N LEU A 214 -7.89 -12.29 21.97
CA LEU A 214 -7.19 -12.48 20.70
C LEU A 214 -8.18 -12.09 19.61
N TYR A 215 -7.81 -11.09 18.83
CA TYR A 215 -8.63 -10.56 17.75
C TYR A 215 -8.00 -11.04 16.44
N CYS A 216 -8.63 -12.01 15.80
CA CYS A 216 -8.08 -12.80 14.71
C CYS A 216 -9.03 -12.79 13.51
N THR A 217 -8.54 -13.29 12.38
CA THR A 217 -9.33 -13.49 11.19
C THR A 217 -9.28 -14.94 10.73
N TYR A 218 -10.37 -15.42 10.15
CA TYR A 218 -10.30 -16.49 9.16
C TYR A 218 -10.15 -15.81 7.80
N GLY A 219 -8.97 -15.97 7.17
CA GLY A 219 -8.56 -15.20 6.01
C GLY A 219 -9.23 -15.60 4.69
N GLY A 220 -8.78 -14.97 3.61
CA GLY A 220 -9.30 -15.18 2.25
C GLY A 220 -10.44 -14.23 1.87
N LEU A 221 -10.95 -14.34 0.64
CA LEU A 221 -11.95 -13.42 0.08
C LEU A 221 -13.25 -13.36 0.87
N ASP A 222 -13.66 -14.49 1.44
CA ASP A 222 -14.83 -14.60 2.32
C ASP A 222 -14.42 -14.46 3.80
N GLY A 223 -13.31 -13.76 4.06
CA GLY A 223 -12.74 -13.59 5.38
C GLY A 223 -13.73 -13.02 6.40
N ILE A 224 -13.61 -13.50 7.63
CA ILE A 224 -14.44 -13.07 8.75
C ILE A 224 -13.56 -12.67 9.93
N GLN A 225 -14.03 -11.74 10.74
CA GLN A 225 -13.34 -11.36 11.96
C GLN A 225 -13.91 -12.10 13.15
N VAL A 226 -13.00 -12.64 13.98
CA VAL A 226 -13.34 -13.38 15.19
C VAL A 226 -12.62 -12.80 16.41
N ALA A 227 -13.21 -12.93 17.57
CA ALA A 227 -12.58 -12.62 18.84
C ALA A 227 -12.59 -13.86 19.72
N PHE A 228 -11.47 -14.11 20.37
CA PHE A 228 -11.34 -15.13 21.42
C PHE A 228 -11.13 -14.42 22.76
N ARG A 229 -11.74 -14.95 23.84
CA ARG A 229 -11.71 -14.31 25.15
C ARG A 229 -11.37 -15.32 26.25
N SER A 230 -10.47 -14.93 27.15
CA SER A 230 -10.12 -15.70 28.35
C SER A 230 -9.73 -14.82 29.52
N LYS A 231 -9.86 -15.32 30.76
CA LYS A 231 -9.28 -14.69 31.95
C LYS A 231 -7.79 -14.98 32.13
N LYS A 232 -7.24 -15.94 31.38
CA LYS A 232 -5.84 -16.35 31.43
C LYS A 232 -5.24 -16.23 30.05
N ILE A 233 -4.00 -15.73 29.96
CA ILE A 233 -3.31 -15.53 28.66
C ILE A 233 -3.09 -16.82 27.87
N TYR A 234 -3.01 -17.95 28.53
CA TYR A 234 -2.90 -19.27 27.91
C TYR A 234 -4.26 -20.00 27.76
N GLY A 235 -5.37 -19.30 28.01
CA GLY A 235 -6.70 -19.89 27.87
C GLY A 235 -7.17 -20.71 29.07
N PRO A 236 -8.22 -21.54 28.90
CA PRO A 236 -8.97 -21.73 27.63
C PRO A 236 -9.70 -20.47 27.17
N TYR A 237 -9.92 -20.40 25.86
CA TYR A 237 -10.56 -19.26 25.20
C TYR A 237 -11.96 -19.64 24.68
N ASP A 238 -12.92 -18.75 24.91
CA ASP A 238 -14.22 -18.75 24.23
C ASP A 238 -14.10 -18.00 22.90
N GLU A 239 -14.82 -18.45 21.86
CA GLU A 239 -14.81 -17.85 20.51
C GLU A 239 -16.12 -17.13 20.21
N LYS A 240 -16.04 -16.01 19.49
CA LYS A 240 -17.18 -15.29 18.94
C LYS A 240 -16.84 -14.72 17.56
N VAL A 241 -17.64 -15.02 16.54
CA VAL A 241 -17.61 -14.29 15.27
C VAL A 241 -18.15 -12.89 15.54
N VAL A 242 -17.37 -11.86 15.25
CA VAL A 242 -17.74 -10.46 15.53
C VAL A 242 -18.23 -9.73 14.28
N ILE A 243 -17.85 -10.18 13.10
CA ILE A 243 -18.46 -9.82 11.82
C ILE A 243 -18.15 -10.89 10.77
N SER A 244 -19.14 -11.22 9.95
CA SER A 244 -19.02 -12.17 8.83
C SER A 244 -19.69 -11.66 7.55
N GLU A 245 -20.00 -10.37 7.50
CA GLU A 245 -20.71 -9.80 6.38
C GLU A 245 -19.78 -9.37 5.26
N LYS A 246 -20.25 -9.56 4.02
CA LYS A 246 -19.60 -9.05 2.81
C LYS A 246 -19.86 -7.56 2.67
N THR A 247 -18.85 -6.81 2.30
CA THR A 247 -18.97 -5.36 2.15
C THR A 247 -19.71 -4.98 0.88
N HIS A 248 -20.40 -3.85 0.94
CA HIS A 248 -21.14 -3.31 -0.20
C HIS A 248 -20.22 -3.09 -1.42
N GLY A 249 -20.60 -3.63 -2.56
CA GLY A 249 -19.96 -3.43 -3.86
C GLY A 249 -18.83 -4.41 -4.20
N THR A 250 -18.29 -5.18 -3.26
CA THR A 250 -17.19 -6.12 -3.53
C THR A 250 -17.61 -7.59 -3.47
N ASN A 251 -18.63 -7.92 -2.73
CA ASN A 251 -19.00 -9.29 -2.35
C ASN A 251 -17.91 -10.03 -1.55
N PHE A 252 -16.95 -9.30 -0.98
CA PHE A 252 -15.85 -9.86 -0.19
C PHE A 252 -16.02 -9.55 1.29
N GLY A 253 -15.41 -10.39 2.14
CA GLY A 253 -15.42 -10.22 3.58
C GLY A 253 -14.64 -8.99 4.03
N ILE A 254 -14.95 -8.52 5.21
CA ILE A 254 -14.18 -7.50 5.91
C ILE A 254 -13.51 -8.16 7.11
N HIS A 255 -12.19 -8.09 7.16
CA HIS A 255 -11.44 -8.84 8.15
C HIS A 255 -10.02 -8.31 8.35
N GLN A 256 -9.28 -8.91 9.28
CA GLN A 256 -7.90 -8.67 9.68
C GLN A 256 -7.57 -7.20 9.95
N GLY A 257 -7.26 -6.91 11.21
CA GLY A 257 -6.84 -5.59 11.67
C GLY A 257 -7.07 -5.39 13.16
N ALA A 258 -7.02 -4.15 13.61
CA ALA A 258 -6.89 -3.77 15.02
C ALA A 258 -8.19 -3.23 15.63
N LEU A 259 -8.40 -3.53 16.93
CA LEU A 259 -9.35 -2.83 17.79
C LEU A 259 -8.73 -1.52 18.31
N ILE A 260 -9.52 -0.46 18.34
CA ILE A 260 -9.07 0.88 18.68
C ILE A 260 -10.06 1.52 19.65
N LYS A 261 -9.57 2.09 20.76
CA LYS A 261 -10.37 2.91 21.65
C LYS A 261 -10.02 4.38 21.43
N THR A 262 -11.02 5.23 21.20
CA THR A 262 -10.79 6.67 21.06
C THR A 262 -10.53 7.34 22.42
N GLN A 263 -10.04 8.58 22.38
CA GLN A 263 -9.81 9.41 23.56
C GLN A 263 -11.11 9.66 24.35
N THR A 264 -12.25 9.64 23.68
CA THR A 264 -13.58 9.82 24.29
C THR A 264 -14.21 8.51 24.76
N GLY A 265 -13.54 7.37 24.51
CA GLY A 265 -13.98 6.07 24.97
C GLY A 265 -14.81 5.27 23.98
N GLU A 266 -15.07 5.78 22.77
CA GLU A 266 -15.69 4.99 21.70
C GLU A 266 -14.75 3.88 21.22
N TRP A 267 -15.33 2.76 20.78
CA TRP A 267 -14.58 1.66 20.21
C TRP A 267 -14.79 1.56 18.71
N TRP A 268 -13.71 1.31 18.01
CA TRP A 268 -13.64 1.18 16.55
C TRP A 268 -12.74 0.02 16.17
N THR A 269 -12.79 -0.39 14.91
CA THR A 269 -11.83 -1.32 14.33
C THR A 269 -11.44 -0.88 12.93
N MET A 270 -10.15 -0.99 12.62
CA MET A 270 -9.62 -0.84 11.27
C MET A 270 -9.38 -2.22 10.70
N LEU A 271 -10.15 -2.61 9.72
CA LEU A 271 -10.05 -3.87 9.00
C LEU A 271 -9.74 -3.58 7.54
N PHE A 272 -9.47 -4.59 6.72
CA PHE A 272 -9.38 -4.38 5.28
C PHE A 272 -10.45 -5.15 4.51
N VAL A 273 -10.63 -4.76 3.25
CA VAL A 273 -11.46 -5.41 2.25
C VAL A 273 -10.62 -5.64 1.00
N ASP A 274 -10.69 -6.85 0.45
CA ASP A 274 -10.08 -7.16 -0.83
C ASP A 274 -10.78 -6.42 -1.97
N ASN A 275 -9.97 -5.74 -2.80
CA ASN A 275 -10.44 -5.03 -3.99
C ASN A 275 -9.72 -5.55 -5.25
N GLY A 276 -9.54 -6.86 -5.31
CA GLY A 276 -8.95 -7.55 -6.44
C GLY A 276 -7.59 -6.99 -6.83
N PRO A 277 -7.39 -6.68 -8.11
CA PRO A 277 -6.10 -6.22 -8.60
C PRO A 277 -5.64 -4.88 -8.01
N PHE A 278 -6.52 -4.11 -7.38
CA PHE A 278 -6.15 -2.88 -6.66
C PHE A 278 -5.59 -3.14 -5.26
N GLY A 279 -5.76 -4.37 -4.71
CA GLY A 279 -5.25 -4.77 -3.40
C GLY A 279 -6.24 -4.60 -2.27
N ARG A 280 -5.75 -4.48 -1.04
CA ARG A 280 -6.52 -4.55 0.20
C ARG A 280 -6.69 -3.15 0.81
N PHE A 281 -7.92 -2.67 0.90
CA PHE A 281 -8.25 -1.30 1.29
C PHE A 281 -8.70 -1.23 2.75
N PRO A 282 -8.10 -0.36 3.59
CA PRO A 282 -8.53 -0.14 4.96
C PRO A 282 -9.97 0.39 5.06
N SER A 283 -10.74 -0.23 5.92
CA SER A 283 -12.14 0.08 6.21
C SER A 283 -12.32 0.28 7.72
N LEU A 284 -12.84 1.44 8.12
CA LEU A 284 -13.09 1.79 9.51
C LEU A 284 -14.52 1.39 9.90
N GLN A 285 -14.67 0.62 10.97
CA GLN A 285 -15.97 0.14 11.42
C GLN A 285 -16.20 0.49 12.91
N PRO A 286 -17.42 0.89 13.28
CA PRO A 286 -17.76 1.08 14.70
C PRO A 286 -17.79 -0.27 15.42
N VAL A 287 -17.49 -0.26 16.71
CA VAL A 287 -17.56 -1.44 17.59
C VAL A 287 -18.46 -1.17 18.78
N THR A 288 -19.41 -2.07 19.02
CA THR A 288 -20.26 -2.06 20.21
C THR A 288 -19.95 -3.28 21.08
N TRP A 289 -19.80 -3.08 22.39
CA TRP A 289 -19.57 -4.18 23.33
C TRP A 289 -20.90 -4.80 23.76
N GLU A 290 -21.13 -6.06 23.37
CA GLU A 290 -22.32 -6.84 23.73
C GLU A 290 -21.88 -8.08 24.52
N GLU A 291 -22.36 -8.24 25.75
CA GLU A 291 -21.98 -9.33 26.65
C GLU A 291 -20.46 -9.55 26.78
N GLY A 292 -19.69 -8.46 26.65
CA GLY A 292 -18.23 -8.48 26.69
C GLY A 292 -17.57 -8.94 25.39
N TRP A 293 -18.26 -8.88 24.24
CA TRP A 293 -17.72 -9.14 22.90
C TRP A 293 -17.71 -7.88 22.04
N PRO A 294 -16.64 -7.63 21.26
CA PRO A 294 -16.52 -6.45 20.43
C PRO A 294 -17.25 -6.65 19.09
N MET A 295 -18.55 -6.47 19.07
CA MET A 295 -19.38 -6.63 17.87
C MET A 295 -19.12 -5.49 16.88
N VAL A 296 -18.83 -5.84 15.64
CA VAL A 296 -18.38 -4.92 14.59
C VAL A 296 -19.55 -4.48 13.72
N GLY A 297 -19.53 -3.20 13.31
CA GLY A 297 -20.52 -2.62 12.44
C GLY A 297 -21.80 -2.20 13.16
N VAL A 298 -22.90 -2.13 12.45
CA VAL A 298 -24.22 -1.80 12.98
C VAL A 298 -25.16 -2.97 12.71
N ASN A 299 -25.71 -3.56 13.77
CA ASN A 299 -26.56 -4.75 13.68
C ASN A 299 -25.90 -5.92 12.90
N GLY A 300 -24.57 -6.14 13.14
CA GLY A 300 -23.79 -7.18 12.46
C GLY A 300 -23.44 -6.89 10.99
N LYS A 301 -23.68 -5.66 10.52
CA LYS A 301 -23.43 -5.23 9.15
C LYS A 301 -22.34 -4.19 9.08
N ALA A 302 -21.41 -4.36 8.14
CA ALA A 302 -20.39 -3.36 7.85
C ALA A 302 -21.01 -2.05 7.37
N VAL A 303 -20.48 -0.92 7.85
CA VAL A 303 -20.95 0.40 7.41
C VAL A 303 -20.16 0.88 6.19
N VAL A 304 -20.86 1.48 5.22
CA VAL A 304 -20.26 2.17 4.08
C VAL A 304 -20.16 3.67 4.37
N ASN A 305 -21.28 4.29 4.74
CA ASN A 305 -21.32 5.67 5.21
C ASN A 305 -21.69 5.67 6.69
N TYR A 306 -20.95 6.42 7.50
CA TYR A 306 -21.23 6.50 8.93
C TYR A 306 -20.72 7.82 9.52
N LYS A 307 -21.15 8.14 10.75
CA LYS A 307 -20.61 9.27 11.52
C LYS A 307 -19.14 9.04 11.82
N LYS A 308 -18.35 10.10 11.79
CA LYS A 308 -16.93 10.05 12.18
C LYS A 308 -16.77 9.65 13.65
N PRO A 309 -15.63 9.01 14.01
CA PRO A 309 -15.29 8.77 15.41
C PRO A 309 -15.30 10.07 16.22
N ASN A 310 -15.87 10.02 17.43
CA ASN A 310 -15.72 11.12 18.37
C ASN A 310 -14.33 11.04 19.00
N VAL A 311 -13.49 12.01 18.67
CA VAL A 311 -12.13 12.16 19.22
C VAL A 311 -11.99 13.45 20.05
N GLY A 312 -13.13 14.07 20.39
CA GLY A 312 -13.19 15.29 21.22
C GLY A 312 -12.84 16.59 20.51
N LYS A 313 -12.34 16.53 19.28
CA LYS A 313 -11.92 17.68 18.45
C LYS A 313 -12.26 17.43 16.99
N ASN A 314 -12.36 18.52 16.21
CA ASN A 314 -12.43 18.45 14.75
C ASN A 314 -11.03 18.67 14.18
N TYR A 315 -10.68 17.87 13.21
CA TYR A 315 -9.41 17.96 12.49
C TYR A 315 -9.65 18.29 11.01
N PRO A 316 -8.73 19.03 10.38
CA PRO A 316 -8.84 19.33 8.96
C PRO A 316 -8.69 18.05 8.13
N VAL A 317 -9.37 18.07 6.97
CA VAL A 317 -9.23 16.99 5.98
C VAL A 317 -7.79 16.88 5.53
N LYS A 318 -7.24 15.66 5.57
CA LYS A 318 -5.94 15.30 5.04
C LYS A 318 -6.09 14.26 3.94
N ILE A 319 -5.24 14.36 2.94
CA ILE A 319 -5.29 13.51 1.75
C ILE A 319 -3.88 13.01 1.47
N LEU A 320 -3.76 11.69 1.32
CA LEU A 320 -2.50 11.06 0.96
C LEU A 320 -2.03 11.55 -0.42
N PRO A 321 -0.77 12.01 -0.56
CA PRO A 321 -0.23 12.41 -1.85
C PRO A 321 -0.13 11.20 -2.79
N ALA A 322 -0.60 11.38 -4.02
CA ALA A 322 -0.52 10.38 -5.08
C ALA A 322 0.28 10.90 -6.29
N SER A 323 0.27 12.21 -6.52
CA SER A 323 1.03 12.87 -7.58
C SER A 323 2.34 13.45 -7.04
N ASP A 324 3.33 13.64 -7.92
CA ASP A 324 4.62 14.22 -7.57
C ASP A 324 5.16 15.02 -8.76
N GLU A 325 5.59 16.26 -8.52
CA GLU A 325 6.22 17.13 -9.52
C GLU A 325 7.76 17.05 -9.44
N PHE A 326 8.28 16.21 -8.54
CA PHE A 326 9.72 16.00 -8.29
C PHE A 326 10.51 17.28 -7.96
N ASP A 327 9.86 18.29 -7.40
CA ASP A 327 10.49 19.56 -7.01
C ASP A 327 11.29 19.47 -5.72
N SER A 328 11.09 18.42 -4.94
CA SER A 328 11.83 18.17 -3.69
C SER A 328 13.19 17.53 -3.97
N LYS A 329 14.18 17.83 -3.10
CA LYS A 329 15.47 17.13 -3.12
C LYS A 329 15.40 15.69 -2.60
N ASN A 330 14.32 15.34 -1.89
CA ASN A 330 14.08 14.02 -1.33
C ASN A 330 12.86 13.41 -1.97
N LEU A 331 12.92 12.11 -2.21
CA LEU A 331 11.76 11.35 -2.67
C LEU A 331 10.69 11.31 -1.58
N GLY A 332 9.43 11.56 -1.96
CA GLY A 332 8.31 11.54 -1.03
C GLY A 332 8.08 10.14 -0.42
N VAL A 333 7.58 10.08 0.81
CA VAL A 333 7.35 8.82 1.56
C VAL A 333 6.30 7.90 0.92
N GLN A 334 5.51 8.40 -0.03
CA GLN A 334 4.55 7.62 -0.82
C GLN A 334 5.22 6.68 -1.82
N TRP A 335 6.47 6.91 -2.16
CA TRP A 335 7.21 6.12 -3.13
C TRP A 335 7.91 4.93 -2.49
N GLY A 336 7.98 3.84 -3.22
CA GLY A 336 8.79 2.68 -2.89
C GLY A 336 9.46 2.13 -4.14
N TRP A 337 10.55 1.40 -3.96
CA TRP A 337 11.27 0.74 -5.04
C TRP A 337 10.91 -0.74 -5.07
N ASN A 338 10.84 -1.30 -6.26
CA ASN A 338 10.80 -2.75 -6.42
C ASN A 338 12.13 -3.33 -5.91
N HIS A 339 12.09 -3.94 -4.72
CA HIS A 339 13.27 -4.37 -3.96
C HIS A 339 14.16 -3.20 -3.49
N ASN A 340 15.42 -3.47 -3.12
CA ASN A 340 16.34 -2.42 -2.70
C ASN A 340 16.80 -1.58 -3.89
N PRO A 341 16.76 -0.25 -3.84
CA PRO A 341 17.32 0.57 -4.89
C PRO A 341 18.86 0.65 -4.83
N ASP A 342 19.50 0.84 -5.98
CA ASP A 342 20.85 1.38 -6.06
C ASP A 342 20.77 2.92 -6.02
N SER A 343 21.12 3.51 -4.89
CA SER A 343 21.02 4.95 -4.67
C SER A 343 21.98 5.78 -5.56
N THR A 344 22.98 5.16 -6.19
CA THR A 344 23.91 5.83 -7.09
C THR A 344 23.34 5.98 -8.51
N LYS A 345 22.19 5.34 -8.78
CA LYS A 345 21.59 5.21 -10.11
C LYS A 345 20.27 5.95 -10.27
N TRP A 346 19.91 6.81 -9.32
CA TRP A 346 18.79 7.74 -9.45
C TRP A 346 19.12 9.08 -8.77
N SER A 347 18.41 10.15 -9.14
CA SER A 347 18.65 11.47 -8.57
C SER A 347 17.47 12.40 -8.76
N LEU A 348 17.20 13.25 -7.75
CA LEU A 348 16.28 14.40 -7.82
C LEU A 348 17.04 15.73 -7.89
N ILE A 349 18.39 15.70 -7.87
CA ILE A 349 19.22 16.92 -7.82
C ILE A 349 20.09 17.12 -9.06
N GLU A 350 20.38 16.06 -9.84
CA GLU A 350 21.18 16.20 -11.08
C GLU A 350 20.46 17.04 -12.16
N LYS A 351 19.13 17.04 -12.14
CA LYS A 351 18.27 17.91 -12.94
C LYS A 351 17.09 18.35 -12.05
N SER A 352 17.11 19.60 -11.62
CA SER A 352 16.06 20.14 -10.71
C SER A 352 14.67 19.99 -11.33
N GLY A 353 13.68 19.56 -10.52
CA GLY A 353 12.31 19.34 -10.97
C GLY A 353 12.12 18.04 -11.78
N TYR A 354 13.10 17.11 -11.71
CA TYR A 354 13.02 15.84 -12.43
C TYR A 354 13.51 14.68 -11.56
N LEU A 355 12.86 13.54 -11.72
CA LEU A 355 13.42 12.26 -11.30
C LEU A 355 14.27 11.70 -12.44
N ARG A 356 15.59 11.59 -12.23
CA ARG A 356 16.50 10.88 -13.13
C ARG A 356 16.64 9.43 -12.73
N LEU A 357 16.41 8.51 -13.67
CA LEU A 357 16.69 7.09 -13.53
C LEU A 357 17.78 6.68 -14.52
N LYS A 358 18.87 6.11 -14.01
CA LYS A 358 19.98 5.54 -14.78
C LYS A 358 19.82 4.03 -14.86
N THR A 359 20.29 3.41 -15.93
CA THR A 359 20.32 1.95 -16.06
C THR A 359 21.24 1.35 -15.00
N VAL A 360 20.76 0.33 -14.27
CA VAL A 360 21.47 -0.32 -13.15
C VAL A 360 22.05 -1.66 -13.57
N LYS A 361 21.24 -2.50 -14.21
CA LYS A 361 21.59 -3.86 -14.66
C LYS A 361 21.19 -4.05 -16.11
N VAL A 362 21.90 -4.96 -16.79
CA VAL A 362 21.46 -5.52 -18.07
C VAL A 362 20.56 -6.71 -17.73
N VAL A 363 19.28 -6.60 -18.10
CA VAL A 363 18.25 -7.60 -17.78
C VAL A 363 17.28 -7.71 -18.95
N ASP A 364 16.58 -8.84 -19.04
CA ASP A 364 15.68 -9.12 -20.15
C ASP A 364 14.24 -8.64 -19.89
N SER A 365 13.89 -8.41 -18.64
CA SER A 365 12.50 -8.10 -18.25
C SER A 365 12.40 -7.07 -17.12
N LEU A 366 11.26 -6.40 -17.06
CA LEU A 366 10.97 -5.40 -16.01
C LEU A 366 11.00 -5.98 -14.57
N PRO A 367 10.51 -7.20 -14.29
CA PRO A 367 10.61 -7.78 -12.94
C PRO A 367 12.05 -7.98 -12.44
N GLU A 368 13.04 -8.05 -13.31
CA GLU A 368 14.45 -8.17 -12.95
C GLU A 368 15.16 -6.82 -12.79
N ALA A 369 14.47 -5.73 -13.17
CA ALA A 369 15.04 -4.40 -13.19
C ALA A 369 15.03 -3.76 -11.79
N LEU A 370 16.22 -3.33 -11.32
CA LEU A 370 16.34 -2.46 -10.17
C LEU A 370 15.95 -1.01 -10.51
N ASN A 371 15.73 -0.22 -9.46
CA ASN A 371 15.31 1.18 -9.57
C ASN A 371 14.00 1.34 -10.36
N THR A 372 13.11 0.35 -10.25
CA THR A 372 11.71 0.49 -10.67
C THR A 372 10.96 1.17 -9.52
N LEU A 373 10.65 2.45 -9.72
CA LEU A 373 9.96 3.27 -8.70
C LEU A 373 8.47 3.02 -8.74
N THR A 374 7.89 2.63 -7.63
CA THR A 374 6.49 2.17 -7.53
C THR A 374 5.62 3.12 -6.74
N GLN A 375 4.37 3.28 -7.17
CA GLN A 375 3.31 4.00 -6.45
C GLN A 375 2.05 3.14 -6.39
N ARG A 376 1.38 3.15 -5.24
CA ARG A 376 0.05 2.52 -5.06
C ARG A 376 -0.96 3.11 -6.04
N MET A 377 -1.85 2.28 -6.56
CA MET A 377 -3.00 2.75 -7.32
C MET A 377 -4.05 3.28 -6.35
N PHE A 378 -4.20 4.58 -6.28
CA PHE A 378 -5.32 5.20 -5.59
C PHE A 378 -6.55 5.13 -6.48
N ALA A 379 -7.58 4.48 -5.99
CA ALA A 379 -8.83 4.30 -6.72
C ALA A 379 -9.88 5.30 -6.28
N TYR A 380 -10.83 5.54 -7.15
CA TYR A 380 -12.07 6.23 -6.84
C TYR A 380 -13.26 5.33 -7.21
N TYR A 381 -14.34 5.49 -6.48
CA TYR A 381 -15.59 4.77 -6.74
C TYR A 381 -16.46 5.56 -7.72
N SER A 382 -16.79 4.90 -8.83
CA SER A 382 -17.91 5.23 -9.69
C SER A 382 -18.73 3.94 -9.84
N ASP A 383 -19.19 3.58 -11.04
CA ASP A 383 -19.76 2.24 -11.31
C ASP A 383 -18.70 1.12 -11.22
N SER A 384 -17.41 1.50 -11.20
CA SER A 384 -16.25 0.62 -11.02
C SER A 384 -15.12 1.36 -10.31
N LEU A 385 -14.19 0.63 -9.70
CA LEU A 385 -12.93 1.21 -9.22
C LEU A 385 -12.07 1.59 -10.41
N ALA A 386 -11.54 2.80 -10.41
CA ALA A 386 -10.66 3.28 -11.47
C ALA A 386 -9.47 4.05 -10.92
N SER A 387 -8.34 4.00 -11.64
CA SER A 387 -7.13 4.78 -11.36
C SER A 387 -6.42 5.12 -12.66
N VAL A 388 -5.85 6.32 -12.74
CA VAL A 388 -5.12 6.79 -13.92
C VAL A 388 -3.82 7.44 -13.47
N ALA A 389 -2.70 7.03 -14.08
CA ALA A 389 -1.42 7.71 -13.93
C ALA A 389 -0.94 8.23 -15.28
N SER A 390 -0.34 9.42 -15.28
CA SER A 390 0.36 9.97 -16.43
C SER A 390 1.68 10.58 -16.00
N THR A 391 2.63 10.61 -16.93
CA THR A 391 3.97 11.19 -16.73
C THR A 391 4.47 11.84 -18.01
N LYS A 392 5.36 12.82 -17.88
CA LYS A 392 6.17 13.36 -18.96
C LYS A 392 7.59 12.82 -18.81
N MET A 393 8.12 12.25 -19.86
CA MET A 393 9.42 11.60 -19.88
C MET A 393 10.32 12.21 -20.97
N ASP A 394 11.52 12.63 -20.57
CA ASP A 394 12.61 13.00 -21.48
C ASP A 394 13.54 11.78 -21.64
N PHE A 395 13.54 11.20 -22.85
CA PHE A 395 14.27 9.97 -23.17
C PHE A 395 15.48 10.19 -24.09
N GLY A 396 15.88 11.43 -24.34
CA GLY A 396 16.96 11.77 -25.27
C GLY A 396 18.31 11.13 -24.94
N ASN A 397 18.52 10.72 -23.68
CA ASN A 397 19.79 10.19 -23.18
C ASN A 397 19.80 8.67 -22.98
N ILE A 398 18.77 7.94 -23.41
CA ILE A 398 18.81 6.47 -23.39
C ILE A 398 19.80 5.95 -24.42
N LYS A 399 20.47 4.84 -24.09
CA LYS A 399 21.45 4.17 -24.94
C LYS A 399 20.85 2.98 -25.66
N GLU A 400 21.63 2.40 -26.53
CA GLU A 400 21.25 1.21 -27.32
C GLU A 400 20.85 0.05 -26.39
N GLY A 401 19.62 -0.43 -26.55
CA GLY A 401 19.04 -1.49 -25.73
C GLY A 401 18.32 -1.01 -24.47
N ASP A 402 18.37 0.28 -24.14
CA ASP A 402 17.63 0.82 -22.99
C ASP A 402 16.13 0.87 -23.27
N ILE A 403 15.35 0.63 -22.22
CA ILE A 403 13.89 0.68 -22.21
C ILE A 403 13.45 1.47 -20.97
N ALA A 404 12.69 2.55 -21.18
CA ALA A 404 12.21 3.39 -20.10
C ALA A 404 10.73 3.74 -20.29
N GLY A 405 9.95 3.86 -19.21
CA GLY A 405 8.53 4.17 -19.35
C GLY A 405 7.70 4.09 -18.10
N LEU A 406 6.39 3.87 -18.32
CA LEU A 406 5.34 3.76 -17.30
C LEU A 406 4.71 2.37 -17.36
N ALA A 407 4.65 1.68 -16.22
CA ALA A 407 4.11 0.33 -16.10
C ALA A 407 2.89 0.25 -15.18
N VAL A 408 2.07 -0.78 -15.40
CA VAL A 408 1.18 -1.41 -14.43
C VAL A 408 1.85 -2.72 -14.03
N PHE A 409 2.29 -2.79 -12.77
CA PHE A 409 3.17 -3.84 -12.29
C PHE A 409 2.49 -4.76 -11.27
N GLN A 410 2.43 -6.01 -11.64
CA GLN A 410 2.06 -7.19 -10.87
C GLN A 410 2.49 -8.44 -11.69
N ASP A 411 1.91 -9.59 -11.51
CA ASP A 411 2.03 -10.77 -12.36
C ASP A 411 0.61 -11.18 -12.82
N PRO A 412 0.23 -10.98 -14.11
CA PRO A 412 1.02 -10.39 -15.19
C PRO A 412 1.21 -8.87 -15.07
N TYR A 413 2.23 -8.33 -15.76
CA TYR A 413 2.50 -6.90 -15.86
C TYR A 413 2.40 -6.42 -17.31
N ALA A 414 2.22 -5.10 -17.48
CA ALA A 414 2.39 -4.46 -18.80
C ALA A 414 2.94 -3.05 -18.66
N PHE A 415 3.54 -2.56 -19.75
CA PHE A 415 4.06 -1.19 -19.78
C PHE A 415 4.00 -0.57 -21.18
N ILE A 416 4.00 0.76 -21.18
CA ILE A 416 4.33 1.59 -22.34
C ILE A 416 5.68 2.25 -22.09
N GLY A 417 6.57 2.25 -23.08
CA GLY A 417 7.90 2.85 -22.91
C GLY A 417 8.61 3.11 -24.24
N VAL A 418 9.74 3.79 -24.15
CA VAL A 418 10.61 4.06 -25.29
C VAL A 418 11.83 3.14 -25.22
N LYS A 419 12.11 2.46 -26.33
CA LYS A 419 13.29 1.61 -26.54
C LYS A 419 14.17 2.19 -27.62
N LYS A 420 15.50 2.16 -27.43
CA LYS A 420 16.47 2.51 -28.50
C LYS A 420 16.99 1.27 -29.20
N ILE A 421 16.85 1.24 -30.51
CA ILE A 421 17.27 0.13 -31.39
C ILE A 421 17.95 0.71 -32.64
N ASN A 422 19.20 0.32 -32.90
CA ASN A 422 19.97 0.76 -34.06
C ASN A 422 19.98 2.29 -34.25
N GLY A 423 20.14 3.00 -33.10
CA GLY A 423 20.18 4.46 -33.09
C GLY A 423 18.81 5.16 -33.13
N MET A 424 17.72 4.45 -33.44
CA MET A 424 16.37 4.99 -33.52
C MET A 424 15.56 4.73 -32.23
N PHE A 425 14.58 5.59 -31.98
CA PHE A 425 13.66 5.45 -30.86
C PHE A 425 12.35 4.80 -31.31
N TYR A 426 11.91 3.81 -30.53
CA TYR A 426 10.63 3.14 -30.72
C TYR A 426 9.80 3.24 -29.46
N LEU A 427 8.59 3.77 -29.61
CA LEU A 427 7.56 3.60 -28.60
C LEU A 427 7.07 2.17 -28.68
N ILE A 428 7.09 1.46 -27.55
CA ILE A 428 6.66 0.07 -27.47
C ILE A 428 5.60 -0.11 -26.39
N MET A 429 4.68 -1.03 -26.60
CA MET A 429 3.81 -1.58 -25.58
C MET A 429 4.14 -3.04 -25.35
N VAL A 430 4.43 -3.38 -24.11
CA VAL A 430 4.75 -4.76 -23.69
C VAL A 430 3.65 -5.25 -22.75
N ASN A 431 3.16 -6.46 -22.99
CA ASN A 431 2.19 -7.13 -22.15
C ASN A 431 2.69 -8.54 -21.82
N ASN A 432 2.85 -8.83 -20.54
CA ASN A 432 3.37 -10.08 -20.00
C ASN A 432 4.67 -10.54 -20.71
N GLY A 433 5.65 -9.62 -20.78
CA GLY A 433 6.96 -9.86 -21.37
C GLY A 433 7.01 -9.87 -22.92
N LYS A 434 5.87 -9.74 -23.60
CA LYS A 434 5.79 -9.73 -25.08
C LYS A 434 5.56 -8.33 -25.61
N THR A 435 6.36 -7.88 -26.57
CA THR A 435 6.07 -6.64 -27.31
C THR A 435 4.84 -6.87 -28.19
N ILE A 436 3.77 -6.11 -27.91
CA ILE A 436 2.48 -6.21 -28.59
C ILE A 436 2.40 -5.19 -29.74
N ASP A 437 3.00 -4.02 -29.54
CA ASP A 437 2.96 -2.93 -30.50
C ASP A 437 4.27 -2.14 -30.45
N SER A 438 4.66 -1.56 -31.58
CA SER A 438 5.90 -0.81 -31.74
C SER A 438 5.78 0.22 -32.85
N THR A 439 6.09 1.48 -32.56
CA THR A 439 6.05 2.59 -33.53
C THR A 439 7.32 3.43 -33.41
N ALA A 440 7.97 3.72 -34.52
CA ALA A 440 9.10 4.65 -34.54
C ALA A 440 8.64 6.06 -34.15
N ILE A 441 9.40 6.72 -33.30
CA ILE A 441 9.13 8.09 -32.85
C ILE A 441 10.36 8.98 -33.00
N ASN A 442 10.10 10.27 -33.19
CA ASN A 442 11.12 11.30 -33.24
C ASN A 442 11.04 12.21 -32.02
N GLY A 443 12.11 12.95 -31.73
CA GLY A 443 12.20 13.83 -30.59
C GLY A 443 12.82 13.16 -29.37
N SER A 444 12.72 13.83 -28.23
CA SER A 444 13.31 13.38 -26.95
C SER A 444 12.31 13.35 -25.79
N THR A 445 11.08 13.82 -26.01
CA THR A 445 10.06 13.95 -24.95
C THR A 445 8.77 13.28 -25.37
N ILE A 446 8.11 12.60 -24.41
CA ILE A 446 6.82 11.94 -24.61
C ILE A 446 5.99 12.00 -23.34
N TYR A 447 4.67 11.99 -23.48
CA TYR A 447 3.71 11.86 -22.39
C TYR A 447 3.10 10.47 -22.43
N LEU A 448 3.20 9.76 -21.32
CA LEU A 448 2.70 8.41 -21.16
C LEU A 448 1.53 8.40 -20.18
N ARG A 449 0.54 7.55 -20.46
CA ARG A 449 -0.63 7.37 -19.58
C ARG A 449 -0.98 5.90 -19.45
N ALA A 450 -1.21 5.45 -18.23
CA ALA A 450 -1.78 4.16 -17.88
C ALA A 450 -3.14 4.37 -17.22
N ASN A 451 -4.13 3.63 -17.68
CA ASN A 451 -5.49 3.63 -17.13
C ASN A 451 -5.76 2.23 -16.58
N ALA A 452 -6.40 2.14 -15.44
CA ALA A 452 -6.77 0.89 -14.80
C ALA A 452 -8.22 0.97 -14.31
N ILE A 453 -9.00 -0.08 -14.54
CA ILE A 453 -10.35 -0.23 -14.01
C ILE A 453 -10.53 -1.62 -13.42
N PHE A 454 -11.38 -1.73 -12.41
CA PHE A 454 -11.78 -2.97 -11.80
C PHE A 454 -13.29 -2.93 -11.55
N GLY A 455 -14.01 -3.82 -12.22
CA GLY A 455 -15.42 -4.08 -11.96
C GLY A 455 -15.57 -5.30 -11.06
N SER A 456 -16.66 -5.39 -10.31
CA SER A 456 -17.00 -6.52 -9.42
C SER A 456 -17.34 -7.78 -10.23
N GLY A 457 -16.32 -8.35 -10.89
CA GLY A 457 -16.44 -9.63 -11.59
C GLY A 457 -16.44 -10.81 -10.61
N ALA A 458 -16.83 -12.00 -11.09
CA ALA A 458 -16.78 -13.21 -10.30
C ALA A 458 -15.35 -13.53 -9.85
N ALA A 459 -15.20 -13.99 -8.62
CA ALA A 459 -13.93 -14.49 -8.10
C ALA A 459 -13.44 -15.70 -8.93
N HIS A 460 -12.13 -15.77 -9.14
CA HIS A 460 -11.49 -16.96 -9.69
C HIS A 460 -10.84 -17.74 -8.55
N TYR A 461 -10.79 -19.06 -8.68
CA TYR A 461 -10.08 -19.91 -7.70
C TYR A 461 -8.73 -20.31 -8.26
N PHE A 462 -7.68 -20.11 -7.48
CA PHE A 462 -6.33 -20.57 -7.75
C PHE A 462 -5.81 -21.31 -6.54
N ASP A 463 -5.40 -22.57 -6.74
CA ASP A 463 -4.88 -23.46 -5.70
C ASP A 463 -5.79 -23.55 -4.46
N GLY A 464 -7.12 -23.61 -4.69
CA GLY A 464 -8.13 -23.68 -3.63
C GLY A 464 -8.47 -22.35 -2.97
N MET A 465 -7.76 -21.27 -3.30
CA MET A 465 -8.08 -19.92 -2.81
C MET A 465 -8.86 -19.12 -3.85
N ALA A 466 -9.91 -18.43 -3.39
CA ALA A 466 -10.63 -17.50 -4.23
C ALA A 466 -9.78 -16.25 -4.50
N ILE A 467 -9.58 -15.90 -5.77
CA ILE A 467 -8.90 -14.68 -6.19
C ILE A 467 -9.93 -13.69 -6.72
N PRO A 468 -9.89 -12.42 -6.27
CA PRO A 468 -10.82 -11.40 -6.76
C PRO A 468 -10.77 -11.25 -8.27
N GLY A 469 -11.90 -10.92 -8.87
CA GLY A 469 -12.10 -10.80 -10.30
C GLY A 469 -11.06 -9.95 -11.05
N THR A 470 -11.07 -10.05 -12.37
CA THR A 470 -10.10 -9.41 -13.25
C THR A 470 -10.39 -7.93 -13.45
N GLY A 471 -9.39 -7.08 -13.25
CA GLY A 471 -9.38 -5.71 -13.74
C GLY A 471 -8.75 -5.61 -15.12
N THR A 472 -8.85 -4.44 -15.72
CA THR A 472 -8.26 -4.16 -17.03
C THR A 472 -7.41 -2.89 -16.96
N ALA A 473 -6.22 -2.93 -17.57
CA ALA A 473 -5.43 -1.72 -17.79
C ALA A 473 -5.08 -1.56 -19.27
N TRP A 474 -4.99 -0.31 -19.72
CA TRP A 474 -4.58 0.04 -21.08
C TRP A 474 -3.71 1.28 -21.08
N PHE A 475 -2.96 1.46 -22.13
CA PHE A 475 -1.96 2.50 -22.25
C PHE A 475 -2.26 3.43 -23.41
N SER A 476 -1.84 4.69 -23.26
CA SER A 476 -1.87 5.70 -24.31
C SER A 476 -0.68 6.64 -24.20
N TYR A 477 -0.35 7.30 -25.28
CA TYR A 477 0.72 8.28 -25.34
C TYR A 477 0.29 9.54 -26.06
N SER A 478 1.04 10.62 -25.83
CA SER A 478 0.88 11.89 -26.54
C SER A 478 2.26 12.52 -26.78
N LEU A 479 2.41 13.22 -27.89
CA LEU A 479 3.61 14.02 -28.20
C LEU A 479 3.47 15.49 -27.78
N ASP A 480 2.25 15.96 -27.52
CA ASP A 480 1.93 17.37 -27.22
C ASP A 480 1.14 17.57 -25.91
N ASN A 481 0.89 16.49 -25.14
CA ASN A 481 0.07 16.47 -23.92
C ASN A 481 -1.41 16.85 -24.15
N ARG A 482 -1.90 16.82 -25.38
CA ARG A 482 -3.29 17.15 -25.72
C ARG A 482 -4.05 15.95 -26.23
N LEU A 483 -3.59 15.36 -27.30
CA LEU A 483 -4.20 14.19 -27.91
C LEU A 483 -3.46 12.92 -27.43
N PHE A 484 -4.14 12.05 -26.70
CA PHE A 484 -3.62 10.74 -26.30
C PHE A 484 -4.16 9.64 -27.20
N VAL A 485 -3.23 8.89 -27.78
CA VAL A 485 -3.52 7.77 -28.69
C VAL A 485 -3.29 6.46 -27.95
N LYS A 486 -4.27 5.56 -27.95
CA LYS A 486 -4.16 4.21 -27.37
C LYS A 486 -3.14 3.40 -28.18
N ILE A 487 -2.34 2.57 -27.49
CA ILE A 487 -1.35 1.69 -28.11
C ILE A 487 -1.47 0.29 -27.50
N GLY A 488 -1.34 -0.72 -28.36
CA GLY A 488 -1.35 -2.13 -28.00
C GLY A 488 -2.70 -2.63 -27.51
N ASN A 489 -2.67 -3.74 -26.77
CA ASN A 489 -3.85 -4.38 -26.20
C ASN A 489 -4.01 -4.09 -24.69
N GLU A 490 -5.06 -4.62 -24.09
CA GLU A 490 -5.33 -4.48 -22.67
C GLU A 490 -4.60 -5.55 -21.86
N LEU A 491 -4.03 -5.11 -20.73
CA LEU A 491 -3.59 -6.00 -19.67
C LEU A 491 -4.82 -6.46 -18.90
N LYS A 492 -5.00 -7.77 -18.75
CA LYS A 492 -5.91 -8.31 -17.75
C LYS A 492 -5.17 -8.35 -16.41
N MET A 493 -5.51 -7.42 -15.53
CA MET A 493 -4.91 -7.33 -14.21
C MET A 493 -5.44 -8.45 -13.31
N SER A 494 -4.59 -8.95 -12.43
CA SER A 494 -4.96 -9.90 -11.39
C SER A 494 -4.31 -9.51 -10.05
N PHE A 495 -4.74 -10.13 -8.98
CA PHE A 495 -4.01 -10.19 -7.71
C PHE A 495 -3.33 -11.56 -7.66
N ASN A 496 -2.03 -11.60 -7.92
CA ASN A 496 -1.27 -12.85 -7.94
C ASN A 496 -0.51 -13.02 -6.62
N LEU A 497 -0.64 -14.19 -6.01
CA LEU A 497 0.01 -14.50 -4.72
C LEU A 497 1.54 -14.55 -4.80
N LYS A 498 2.12 -14.74 -6.00
CA LYS A 498 3.59 -14.63 -6.18
C LYS A 498 4.11 -13.24 -5.84
N ILE A 499 3.31 -12.19 -6.08
CA ILE A 499 3.65 -10.80 -5.79
C ILE A 499 3.05 -10.36 -4.46
N PHE A 500 1.81 -10.78 -4.21
CA PHE A 500 1.02 -10.59 -2.99
C PHE A 500 0.84 -9.12 -2.57
N THR A 501 0.79 -8.22 -3.55
CA THR A 501 0.40 -6.81 -3.38
C THR A 501 -0.60 -6.44 -4.46
N GLY A 502 -1.35 -5.37 -4.27
CA GLY A 502 -2.12 -4.75 -5.36
C GLY A 502 -1.20 -4.27 -6.48
N ASN A 503 -1.74 -4.13 -7.69
CA ASN A 503 -1.01 -3.56 -8.82
C ASN A 503 -0.48 -2.16 -8.47
N LYS A 504 0.68 -1.81 -9.01
CA LYS A 504 1.35 -0.53 -8.82
C LYS A 504 1.54 0.18 -10.17
N PHE A 505 1.47 1.50 -10.18
CA PHE A 505 2.08 2.27 -11.26
C PHE A 505 3.57 2.39 -11.01
N CYS A 506 4.37 2.19 -12.06
CA CYS A 506 5.83 2.21 -11.92
C CYS A 506 6.49 3.06 -12.99
N LEU A 507 7.50 3.83 -12.58
CA LEU A 507 8.49 4.44 -13.48
C LEU A 507 9.72 3.56 -13.49
N PHE A 508 10.31 3.35 -14.67
CA PHE A 508 11.45 2.46 -14.81
C PHE A 508 12.41 2.88 -15.93
N ASN A 509 13.67 2.43 -15.81
CA ASN A 509 14.67 2.48 -16.86
C ASN A 509 15.64 1.29 -16.71
N TYR A 510 15.66 0.39 -17.67
CA TYR A 510 16.61 -0.72 -17.68
C TYR A 510 17.21 -0.92 -19.06
N SER A 511 18.29 -1.69 -19.17
CA SER A 511 18.95 -1.99 -20.43
C SER A 511 18.94 -3.47 -20.73
N THR A 512 18.80 -3.81 -22.01
CA THR A 512 18.95 -5.19 -22.52
C THR A 512 20.33 -5.42 -23.16
N LYS A 513 21.19 -4.40 -23.23
CA LYS A 513 22.51 -4.50 -23.88
C LYS A 513 23.64 -3.91 -23.03
N THR A 514 23.65 -2.59 -22.83
CA THR A 514 24.76 -1.89 -22.18
C THR A 514 24.25 -0.85 -21.20
N LEU A 515 25.02 -0.57 -20.15
CA LEU A 515 24.69 0.42 -19.15
C LEU A 515 25.15 1.83 -19.54
N GLY A 516 24.66 2.83 -18.80
CA GLY A 516 25.07 4.23 -18.85
C GLY A 516 24.10 5.16 -19.57
N GLY A 517 22.93 4.68 -19.97
CA GLY A 517 21.82 5.54 -20.36
C GLY A 517 21.00 6.01 -19.16
N TYR A 518 20.26 7.09 -19.35
CA TYR A 518 19.35 7.62 -18.33
C TYR A 518 18.13 8.27 -18.98
N VAL A 519 17.09 8.42 -18.16
CA VAL A 519 15.82 9.05 -18.50
C VAL A 519 15.46 10.04 -17.39
N ASP A 520 14.79 11.13 -17.74
CA ASP A 520 14.29 12.13 -16.80
C ASP A 520 12.76 12.16 -16.84
N PHE A 521 12.11 11.94 -15.68
CA PHE A 521 10.67 12.11 -15.51
C PHE A 521 10.39 13.48 -14.88
N ASP A 522 9.60 14.31 -15.55
CA ASP A 522 9.25 15.67 -15.11
C ASP A 522 8.26 15.62 -13.93
N TRP A 523 7.25 14.77 -14.05
CA TRP A 523 6.20 14.61 -13.03
C TRP A 523 5.48 13.27 -13.19
N VAL A 524 4.80 12.87 -12.11
CA VAL A 524 3.74 11.84 -12.15
C VAL A 524 2.46 12.45 -11.61
N ARG A 525 1.39 12.38 -12.38
CA ARG A 525 0.08 12.86 -11.99
C ARG A 525 -0.94 11.74 -12.03
N MET A 526 -1.49 11.44 -10.85
CA MET A 526 -2.63 10.55 -10.73
C MET A 526 -3.91 11.36 -10.82
N LYS A 527 -4.75 11.00 -11.78
CA LYS A 527 -6.06 11.60 -11.98
C LYS A 527 -7.10 10.67 -11.39
N LEU A 528 -7.79 11.13 -10.39
CA LEU A 528 -8.99 10.51 -9.89
C LEU A 528 -10.15 11.22 -10.61
N ASN A 529 -10.67 10.64 -11.70
CA ASN A 529 -11.81 11.20 -12.40
C ASN A 529 -13.08 10.96 -11.56
N LYS A 530 -14.02 11.93 -11.57
CA LYS A 530 -15.42 11.74 -11.17
C LYS A 530 -16.10 10.80 -12.12
#